data_31206a5f9672db6562d63caa5b03ac88
#
_entry.id   31206a5f9672db6562d63caa5b03ac88
#
_cell.length_a   1.000
_cell.length_b   1.000
_cell.length_c   1.000
_cell.angle_alpha   90.00
_cell.angle_beta   90.00
_cell.angle_gamma   90.00
#
_symmetry.space_group_name_H-M   'P 1'
#
loop_
_entity.id
_entity.type
_entity.pdbx_description
1 polymer ?
#
loop_
_entity_poly.entity_id
_entity_poly.type
_entity_poly.pdbx_seq_one_letter_code
_entity_poly.pdbx_strand_id
1 'polypeptide(L)'
;MAQVVDTSDFHAGMKIKWQDDIWEILDCQHHKMGRGGAIIKTKVRNLVSGSIVENSFRSGERFERIIFDEKPAQYLYQDGDSYIFMDMESYDQLYIPKETLGNAVHYLTDNLEVALEMFEGRIMALSLPKSVELQVVEKVL
;
A
#
# COMPACT_ATOMS: atom_id res chain seq x y z
N MET A 1 -12.92 2.16 5.04
CA MET A 1 -14.20 2.47 4.40
C MET A 1 -14.10 2.21 2.90
N ALA A 2 -15.15 1.72 2.31
CA ALA A 2 -15.16 1.38 0.89
C ALA A 2 -16.06 2.34 0.11
N GLN A 3 -15.71 2.62 -1.12
CA GLN A 3 -16.56 3.41 -2.02
C GLN A 3 -16.44 2.82 -3.42
N VAL A 4 -17.47 3.05 -4.24
CA VAL A 4 -17.50 2.53 -5.60
C VAL A 4 -16.86 3.54 -6.53
N VAL A 5 -15.92 3.06 -7.35
CA VAL A 5 -15.26 3.87 -8.37
C VAL A 5 -15.35 3.14 -9.71
N ASP A 6 -15.14 3.84 -10.79
CA ASP A 6 -15.03 3.19 -12.09
C ASP A 6 -13.62 3.38 -12.64
N THR A 7 -13.35 2.76 -13.79
CA THR A 7 -12.01 2.76 -14.36
C THR A 7 -11.50 4.15 -14.72
N SER A 8 -12.37 5.12 -14.90
CA SER A 8 -11.94 6.50 -15.19
C SER A 8 -11.27 7.14 -13.98
N ASP A 9 -11.51 6.61 -12.78
CA ASP A 9 -10.93 7.13 -11.56
C ASP A 9 -9.58 6.47 -11.23
N PHE A 10 -9.17 5.47 -11.99
CA PHE A 10 -7.95 4.71 -11.70
C PHE A 10 -6.71 5.58 -11.76
N HIS A 11 -5.86 5.45 -10.75
CA HIS A 11 -4.55 6.10 -10.72
C HIS A 11 -3.60 5.27 -9.86
N ALA A 12 -2.30 5.51 -10.04
CA ALA A 12 -1.29 4.81 -9.26
C ALA A 12 -1.50 5.08 -7.77
N GLY A 13 -1.40 4.02 -6.98
CA GLY A 13 -1.60 4.09 -5.53
C GLY A 13 -3.01 3.77 -5.07
N MET A 14 -3.99 3.78 -5.98
CA MET A 14 -5.36 3.41 -5.62
C MET A 14 -5.44 1.92 -5.32
N LYS A 15 -6.24 1.56 -4.32
CA LYS A 15 -6.46 0.17 -3.95
C LYS A 15 -7.89 -0.21 -4.23
N ILE A 16 -8.07 -1.36 -4.89
CA ILE A 16 -9.39 -1.85 -5.29
C ILE A 16 -9.57 -3.29 -4.87
N LYS A 17 -10.83 -3.68 -4.70
CA LYS A 17 -11.18 -5.09 -4.49
C LYS A 17 -11.43 -5.72 -5.85
N TRP A 18 -10.70 -6.78 -6.17
CA TRP A 18 -10.80 -7.48 -7.44
C TRP A 18 -10.48 -8.94 -7.20
N GLN A 19 -11.30 -9.85 -7.73
CA GLN A 19 -11.12 -11.28 -7.54
C GLN A 19 -10.98 -11.67 -6.06
N ASP A 20 -11.79 -11.05 -5.22
CA ASP A 20 -11.83 -11.30 -3.77
C ASP A 20 -10.54 -10.94 -3.01
N ASP A 21 -9.64 -10.23 -3.64
CA ASP A 21 -8.41 -9.74 -3.03
C ASP A 21 -8.32 -8.24 -3.11
N ILE A 22 -7.36 -7.67 -2.38
CA ILE A 22 -7.07 -6.25 -2.42
C ILE A 22 -5.84 -6.06 -3.31
N TRP A 23 -5.99 -5.21 -4.33
CA TRP A 23 -4.93 -4.94 -5.30
C TRP A 23 -4.62 -3.45 -5.31
N GLU A 24 -3.34 -3.14 -5.40
CA GLU A 24 -2.89 -1.77 -5.57
C GLU A 24 -2.60 -1.50 -7.03
N ILE A 25 -3.13 -0.40 -7.56
CA ILE A 25 -2.85 0.01 -8.94
C ILE A 25 -1.46 0.62 -8.97
N LEU A 26 -0.56 0.04 -9.76
CA LEU A 26 0.80 0.54 -9.91
C LEU A 26 0.90 1.48 -11.10
N ASP A 27 0.16 1.20 -12.17
CA ASP A 27 0.16 2.01 -13.37
C ASP A 27 -1.12 1.74 -14.15
N CYS A 28 -1.60 2.72 -14.87
CA CYS A 28 -2.77 2.53 -15.72
C CYS A 28 -2.63 3.39 -16.98
N GLN A 29 -3.00 2.81 -18.12
CA GLN A 29 -2.93 3.48 -19.41
C GLN A 29 -4.27 3.36 -20.10
N HIS A 30 -4.79 4.49 -20.55
CA HIS A 30 -6.07 4.54 -21.27
C HIS A 30 -5.80 4.42 -22.76
N HIS A 31 -6.37 3.38 -23.38
CA HIS A 31 -6.28 3.15 -24.81
C HIS A 31 -7.66 3.20 -25.43
N LYS A 32 -7.80 4.03 -26.46
CA LYS A 32 -9.03 4.04 -27.24
C LYS A 32 -8.93 3.00 -28.33
N MET A 33 -9.89 2.09 -28.33
CA MET A 33 -9.97 1.03 -29.35
C MET A 33 -11.11 1.38 -30.30
N GLY A 34 -10.80 1.84 -31.46
CA GLY A 34 -11.75 2.10 -32.56
C GLY A 34 -13.24 2.01 -32.20
N ARG A 35 -13.88 0.91 -32.57
CA ARG A 35 -15.31 0.70 -32.32
C ARG A 35 -15.63 0.04 -31.00
N GLY A 36 -14.65 -0.51 -30.33
CA GLY A 36 -14.87 -1.29 -29.12
C GLY A 36 -14.90 -0.51 -27.84
N GLY A 37 -14.85 0.81 -27.91
CA GLY A 37 -14.72 1.62 -26.72
C GLY A 37 -13.30 1.64 -26.20
N ALA A 38 -13.11 2.23 -25.03
CA ALA A 38 -11.78 2.33 -24.43
C ALA A 38 -11.49 1.14 -23.53
N ILE A 39 -10.23 0.75 -23.47
CA ILE A 39 -9.77 -0.18 -22.46
C ILE A 39 -8.73 0.52 -21.60
N ILE A 40 -8.62 0.07 -20.36
CA ILE A 40 -7.67 0.61 -19.41
C ILE A 40 -6.67 -0.52 -19.09
N LYS A 41 -5.48 -0.39 -19.64
CA LYS A 41 -4.41 -1.37 -19.37
C LYS A 41 -3.82 -1.04 -18.01
N THR A 42 -3.97 -1.94 -17.06
CA THR A 42 -3.68 -1.67 -15.66
C THR A 42 -2.68 -2.68 -15.12
N LYS A 43 -1.66 -2.17 -14.45
CA LYS A 43 -0.69 -3.00 -13.74
C LYS A 43 -1.03 -2.94 -12.26
N VAL A 44 -1.28 -4.09 -11.66
CA VAL A 44 -1.74 -4.17 -10.27
C VAL A 44 -0.90 -5.15 -9.47
N ARG A 45 -0.78 -4.88 -8.19
CA ARG A 45 -0.08 -5.76 -7.26
C ARG A 45 -1.05 -6.27 -6.20
N ASN A 46 -1.08 -7.59 -6.03
CA ASN A 46 -1.88 -8.21 -4.98
C ASN A 46 -1.21 -7.92 -3.64
N LEU A 47 -1.92 -7.28 -2.72
CA LEU A 47 -1.33 -6.88 -1.43
C LEU A 47 -1.21 -8.03 -0.45
N VAL A 48 -1.87 -9.16 -0.73
CA VAL A 48 -1.75 -10.35 0.11
C VAL A 48 -0.58 -11.22 -0.34
N SER A 49 -0.50 -11.50 -1.65
CA SER A 49 0.52 -12.40 -2.19
C SER A 49 1.77 -11.70 -2.72
N GLY A 50 1.66 -10.41 -3.04
CA GLY A 50 2.75 -9.66 -3.65
C GLY A 50 2.85 -9.81 -5.15
N SER A 51 2.01 -10.63 -5.76
CA SER A 51 2.05 -10.88 -7.20
C SER A 51 1.69 -9.63 -7.99
N ILE A 52 2.41 -9.39 -9.07
CA ILE A 52 2.14 -8.27 -9.98
C ILE A 52 1.64 -8.83 -11.30
N VAL A 53 0.49 -8.33 -11.74
CA VAL A 53 -0.09 -8.76 -13.02
C VAL A 53 -0.56 -7.53 -13.80
N GLU A 54 -0.64 -7.69 -15.12
CA GLU A 54 -1.29 -6.71 -15.98
C GLU A 54 -2.65 -7.24 -16.39
N ASN A 55 -3.65 -6.37 -16.34
CA ASN A 55 -4.98 -6.72 -16.79
C ASN A 55 -5.60 -5.54 -17.51
N SER A 56 -6.37 -5.83 -18.55
CA SER A 56 -7.09 -4.80 -19.30
C SER A 56 -8.54 -4.80 -18.85
N PHE A 57 -8.99 -3.68 -18.32
CA PHE A 57 -10.37 -3.50 -17.90
C PHE A 57 -11.12 -2.70 -18.95
N ARG A 58 -12.41 -2.93 -19.04
CA ARG A 58 -13.27 -2.12 -19.93
C ARG A 58 -13.53 -0.77 -19.29
N SER A 59 -13.56 0.26 -20.12
CA SER A 59 -13.94 1.57 -19.65
C SER A 59 -15.33 1.52 -19.02
N GLY A 60 -15.47 2.08 -17.83
CA GLY A 60 -16.74 2.11 -17.12
C GLY A 60 -17.00 0.97 -16.17
N GLU A 61 -16.11 -0.04 -16.12
CA GLU A 61 -16.26 -1.08 -15.09
C GLU A 61 -16.14 -0.46 -13.71
N ARG A 62 -16.91 -1.01 -12.77
CA ARG A 62 -16.95 -0.49 -11.41
C ARG A 62 -16.28 -1.44 -10.44
N PHE A 63 -15.59 -0.84 -9.46
CA PHE A 63 -14.88 -1.58 -8.44
C PHE A 63 -15.11 -0.94 -7.08
N GLU A 64 -14.99 -1.74 -6.02
CA GLU A 64 -15.00 -1.20 -4.68
C GLU A 64 -13.58 -0.69 -4.38
N ARG A 65 -13.48 0.61 -4.09
CA ARG A 65 -12.22 1.21 -3.69
C ARG A 65 -12.00 0.95 -2.22
N ILE A 66 -10.80 0.48 -1.88
CA ILE A 66 -10.42 0.20 -0.50
C ILE A 66 -9.56 1.36 -0.01
N ILE A 67 -9.94 1.91 1.14
CA ILE A 67 -9.19 2.98 1.78
C ILE A 67 -8.70 2.45 3.12
N PHE A 68 -7.38 2.50 3.32
CA PHE A 68 -6.79 2.06 4.58
C PHE A 68 -6.83 3.19 5.59
N ASP A 69 -7.09 2.83 6.84
CA ASP A 69 -6.95 3.74 7.96
C ASP A 69 -5.48 3.82 8.33
N GLU A 70 -5.01 4.99 8.70
CA GLU A 70 -3.65 5.17 9.14
C GLU A 70 -3.59 5.19 10.66
N LYS A 71 -2.59 4.51 11.21
CA LYS A 71 -2.37 4.44 12.64
C LYS A 71 -0.92 4.83 12.93
N PRO A 72 -0.67 5.83 13.76
CA PRO A 72 0.70 6.20 14.07
C PRO A 72 1.36 5.17 14.96
N ALA A 73 2.60 4.82 14.65
CA ALA A 73 3.36 3.84 15.41
C ALA A 73 4.83 4.24 15.42
N GLN A 74 5.57 3.68 16.38
CA GLN A 74 6.99 3.93 16.53
C GLN A 74 7.73 2.60 16.46
N TYR A 75 8.75 2.54 15.61
CA TYR A 75 9.58 1.36 15.52
C TYR A 75 10.45 1.24 16.76
N LEU A 76 10.48 0.07 17.39
CA LEU A 76 11.28 -0.17 18.58
C LEU A 76 12.52 -1.00 18.27
N TYR A 77 12.33 -2.24 17.82
CA TYR A 77 13.45 -3.13 17.56
C TYR A 77 13.01 -4.34 16.72
N GLN A 78 13.96 -5.09 16.25
CA GLN A 78 13.73 -6.32 15.50
C GLN A 78 13.95 -7.54 16.41
N ASP A 79 13.04 -8.50 16.31
CA ASP A 79 13.14 -9.76 17.03
C ASP A 79 12.94 -10.91 16.03
N GLY A 80 14.05 -11.50 15.57
CA GLY A 80 13.98 -12.53 14.54
C GLY A 80 13.44 -11.97 13.24
N ASP A 81 12.37 -12.59 12.72
CA ASP A 81 11.72 -12.14 11.49
C ASP A 81 10.60 -11.15 11.76
N SER A 82 10.40 -10.78 13.01
CA SER A 82 9.37 -9.82 13.40
C SER A 82 9.97 -8.48 13.73
N TYR A 83 9.27 -7.43 13.40
CA TYR A 83 9.64 -6.06 13.73
C TYR A 83 8.62 -5.53 14.73
N ILE A 84 9.12 -5.00 15.84
CA ILE A 84 8.29 -4.62 16.97
C ILE A 84 8.04 -3.12 16.90
N PHE A 85 6.77 -2.76 16.86
CA PHE A 85 6.34 -1.36 16.84
C PHE A 85 5.46 -1.08 18.05
N MET A 86 5.43 0.17 18.47
CA MET A 86 4.54 0.61 19.53
C MET A 86 3.44 1.47 18.90
N ASP A 87 2.19 1.10 19.18
CA ASP A 87 1.05 1.92 18.81
C ASP A 87 1.11 3.23 19.60
N MET A 88 1.20 4.36 18.89
CA MET A 88 1.37 5.65 19.55
C MET A 88 0.11 6.14 20.28
N GLU A 89 -1.03 5.49 20.05
CA GLU A 89 -2.27 5.85 20.72
C GLU A 89 -2.52 4.99 21.96
N SER A 90 -2.35 3.67 21.84
CA SER A 90 -2.61 2.73 22.92
C SER A 90 -1.37 2.31 23.69
N TYR A 91 -0.19 2.56 23.12
CA TYR A 91 1.11 2.12 23.63
C TYR A 91 1.28 0.61 23.67
N ASP A 92 0.40 -0.13 22.98
CA ASP A 92 0.55 -1.58 22.83
C ASP A 92 1.68 -1.88 21.86
N GLN A 93 2.34 -3.03 22.06
CA GLN A 93 3.35 -3.49 21.14
C GLN A 93 2.70 -4.30 20.02
N LEU A 94 3.17 -4.05 18.79
CA LEU A 94 2.68 -4.73 17.59
C LEU A 94 3.83 -5.50 16.96
N TYR A 95 3.57 -6.76 16.61
CA TYR A 95 4.57 -7.63 15.97
C TYR A 95 4.23 -7.73 14.49
N ILE A 96 5.10 -7.18 13.65
CA ILE A 96 4.84 -7.11 12.21
C ILE A 96 5.88 -7.97 11.50
N PRO A 97 5.44 -8.96 10.69
CA PRO A 97 6.39 -9.80 9.97
C PRO A 97 7.08 -9.03 8.84
N LYS A 98 8.29 -9.45 8.51
CA LYS A 98 9.09 -8.84 7.48
C LYS A 98 8.35 -8.73 6.14
N GLU A 99 7.57 -9.75 5.81
CA GLU A 99 6.84 -9.80 4.55
C GLU A 99 5.86 -8.64 4.38
N THR A 100 5.26 -8.20 5.48
CA THR A 100 4.32 -7.07 5.44
C THR A 100 5.04 -5.76 5.20
N LEU A 101 6.26 -5.62 5.70
CA LEU A 101 7.02 -4.38 5.60
C LEU A 101 7.76 -4.24 4.27
N GLY A 102 8.15 -5.35 3.66
CA GLY A 102 8.87 -5.31 2.39
C GLY A 102 10.16 -4.50 2.50
N ASN A 103 10.38 -3.62 1.52
CA ASN A 103 11.61 -2.82 1.48
C ASN A 103 11.71 -1.78 2.58
N ALA A 104 10.61 -1.50 3.28
CA ALA A 104 10.62 -0.51 4.35
C ALA A 104 11.58 -0.90 5.47
N VAL A 105 11.89 -2.20 5.63
CA VAL A 105 12.81 -2.66 6.68
C VAL A 105 14.18 -1.99 6.59
N HIS A 106 14.59 -1.59 5.38
CA HIS A 106 15.90 -0.97 5.18
C HIS A 106 15.99 0.46 5.70
N TYR A 107 14.86 1.06 6.01
CA TYR A 107 14.79 2.46 6.44
C TYR A 107 14.43 2.60 7.91
N LEU A 108 14.24 1.49 8.62
CA LEU A 108 13.84 1.52 10.02
C LEU A 108 15.05 1.85 10.90
N THR A 109 14.90 2.89 11.69
CA THR A 109 15.88 3.27 12.70
C THR A 109 15.18 3.30 14.04
N ASP A 110 15.93 3.19 15.12
CA ASP A 110 15.36 3.15 16.47
C ASP A 110 14.49 4.39 16.71
N ASN A 111 13.29 4.15 17.20
CA ASN A 111 12.32 5.19 17.55
C ASN A 111 11.76 5.96 16.36
N LEU A 112 11.92 5.44 15.15
CA LEU A 112 11.34 6.06 13.96
C LEU A 112 9.81 6.00 14.03
N GLU A 113 9.17 7.15 13.81
CA GLU A 113 7.72 7.22 13.75
C GLU A 113 7.25 6.94 12.33
N VAL A 114 6.27 6.07 12.21
CA VAL A 114 5.71 5.61 10.93
C VAL A 114 4.19 5.64 10.99
N ALA A 115 3.56 5.49 9.83
CA ALA A 115 2.13 5.28 9.76
C ALA A 115 1.88 3.85 9.30
N LEU A 116 1.08 3.11 10.06
CA LEU A 116 0.64 1.78 9.67
C LEU A 116 -0.66 1.90 8.92
N GLU A 117 -0.72 1.27 7.76
CA GLU A 117 -1.94 1.26 6.95
C GLU A 117 -2.76 0.04 7.35
N MET A 118 -3.96 0.28 7.86
CA MET A 118 -4.82 -0.73 8.44
C MET A 118 -6.08 -0.93 7.62
N PHE A 119 -6.53 -2.18 7.52
CA PHE A 119 -7.81 -2.50 6.91
C PHE A 119 -8.46 -3.64 7.70
N GLU A 120 -9.64 -3.36 8.23
CA GLU A 120 -10.42 -4.32 9.03
C GLU A 120 -9.59 -4.97 10.14
N GLY A 121 -8.83 -4.15 10.86
CA GLY A 121 -8.02 -4.62 11.98
C GLY A 121 -6.72 -5.29 11.59
N ARG A 122 -6.39 -5.36 10.31
CA ARG A 122 -5.16 -5.98 9.82
C ARG A 122 -4.19 -4.91 9.36
N ILE A 123 -2.90 -5.14 9.62
CA ILE A 123 -1.85 -4.27 9.13
C ILE A 123 -1.52 -4.68 7.70
N MET A 124 -1.74 -3.78 6.76
CA MET A 124 -1.55 -4.07 5.33
C MET A 124 -0.22 -3.56 4.80
N ALA A 125 0.26 -2.44 5.32
CA ALA A 125 1.49 -1.84 4.84
C ALA A 125 1.99 -0.81 5.84
N LEU A 126 3.19 -0.30 5.58
CA LEU A 126 3.82 0.73 6.41
C LEU A 126 4.18 1.90 5.52
N SER A 127 3.87 3.10 5.97
CA SER A 127 4.20 4.33 5.27
C SER A 127 5.30 5.06 6.03
N LEU A 128 6.41 5.32 5.36
CA LEU A 128 7.54 6.02 5.96
C LEU A 128 7.34 7.53 5.85
N PRO A 129 7.80 8.29 6.87
CA PRO A 129 7.72 9.74 6.78
C PRO A 129 8.73 10.26 5.76
N LYS A 130 8.38 11.35 5.08
CA LYS A 130 9.27 11.96 4.08
C LYS A 130 10.58 12.42 4.68
N SER A 131 10.57 12.80 5.96
CA SER A 131 11.77 13.27 6.64
C SER A 131 12.88 12.21 6.71
N VAL A 132 12.53 10.93 6.64
CA VAL A 132 13.52 9.84 6.64
C VAL A 132 14.39 9.93 5.39
N GLU A 133 13.78 10.16 4.24
CA GLU A 133 14.52 10.28 2.99
C GLU A 133 15.50 11.45 3.04
N LEU A 134 15.07 12.58 3.59
CA LEU A 134 15.92 13.75 3.73
C LEU A 134 17.10 13.50 4.66
N GLN A 135 16.87 12.80 5.75
CA GLN A 135 17.94 12.47 6.69
C GLN A 135 19.00 11.58 6.07
N VAL A 136 18.58 10.60 5.27
CA VAL A 136 19.51 9.71 4.58
C VAL A 136 20.37 10.49 3.60
N VAL A 137 19.77 11.41 2.84
CA VAL A 137 20.50 12.23 1.89
C VAL A 137 21.53 13.12 2.62
N GLU A 138 21.15 13.70 3.72
CA GLU A 138 22.09 14.55 4.49
C GLU A 138 23.27 13.77 5.01
N LYS A 139 23.08 12.51 5.43
CA LYS A 139 24.17 11.70 5.93
C LYS A 139 25.16 11.29 4.86
N VAL A 140 24.73 11.24 3.62
CA VAL A 140 25.59 10.91 2.49
C VAL A 140 26.49 12.09 2.12
N LEU A 141 26.04 13.28 2.37
CA LEU A 141 26.80 14.50 2.09
C LEU A 141 27.86 14.75 3.15
#